data_cd598586619021f15be9aa9b6b50ccc2
#
_entry.id   cd598586619021f15be9aa9b6b50ccc2
#
_cell.length_a   1.000
_cell.length_b   1.000
_cell.length_c   1.000
_cell.angle_alpha   90.00
_cell.angle_beta   90.00
_cell.angle_gamma   90.00
#
_symmetry.space_group_name_H-M   'P 1'
#
loop_
_entity.id
_entity.type
_entity.pdbx_description
1 polymer ?
#
loop_
_entity_poly.entity_id
_entity_poly.type
_entity_poly.pdbx_seq_one_letter_code
_entity_poly.pdbx_strand_id
1 'polypeptide(L)'
;YTNFNKRLNLQDIPHIPVLYNEILDCFKEIKTGYIIDCTTGYAGHSSGLLNQNSSVQLICNDQDDEALEFSKKRLKDFEKRVEFNKGNFEDIIKKFEDYPIRGILADIGVSSLQLDKLDRGFSFNSKNLDMRMNQNQILDASTVVNSYSQVELENIFKEYGEIREYKKVASLIVQN
;
A
#
# COMPACT_ATOMS: atom_id res chain seq x y z
N TYR A 1 -10.03 -2.64 25.09
CA TYR A 1 -9.31 -3.83 24.58
C TYR A 1 -10.22 -5.04 24.29
N THR A 2 -11.51 -5.02 24.63
CA THR A 2 -12.32 -6.26 24.70
C THR A 2 -13.36 -6.44 23.61
N ASN A 3 -13.58 -5.50 22.68
CA ASN A 3 -14.62 -5.65 21.65
C ASN A 3 -14.14 -5.84 20.20
N PHE A 4 -12.84 -5.68 19.94
CA PHE A 4 -12.29 -5.88 18.59
C PHE A 4 -12.18 -7.38 18.21
N ASN A 5 -12.04 -8.25 19.22
CA ASN A 5 -11.78 -9.68 19.05
C ASN A 5 -13.02 -10.54 18.76
N LYS A 6 -14.23 -9.98 18.74
CA LYS A 6 -15.47 -10.79 18.65
C LYS A 6 -16.00 -11.00 17.23
N ARG A 7 -15.48 -10.33 16.20
CA ARG A 7 -16.05 -10.42 14.81
C ARG A 7 -15.07 -10.76 13.72
N LEU A 8 -13.78 -10.77 13.98
CA LEU A 8 -12.76 -11.20 13.02
C LEU A 8 -11.94 -12.30 13.68
N ASN A 9 -11.85 -13.45 13.05
CA ASN A 9 -10.92 -14.48 13.45
C ASN A 9 -9.52 -13.88 13.31
N LEU A 10 -8.80 -13.63 14.41
CA LEU A 10 -7.46 -13.03 14.42
C LEU A 10 -6.45 -13.84 13.59
N GLN A 11 -6.77 -15.09 13.28
CA GLN A 11 -5.99 -15.95 12.38
C GLN A 11 -6.06 -15.52 10.91
N ASP A 12 -7.07 -14.71 10.54
CA ASP A 12 -7.27 -14.22 9.16
C ASP A 12 -6.71 -12.79 8.96
N ILE A 13 -6.12 -12.16 10.00
CA ILE A 13 -5.48 -10.84 9.90
C ILE A 13 -3.98 -11.05 9.89
N PRO A 14 -3.33 -11.00 8.71
CA PRO A 14 -1.90 -11.34 8.62
C PRO A 14 -0.98 -10.36 9.36
N HIS A 15 -1.46 -9.15 9.68
CA HIS A 15 -0.62 -8.10 10.24
C HIS A 15 -1.41 -7.03 11.00
N ILE A 16 -0.86 -6.56 12.14
CA ILE A 16 -1.32 -5.34 12.80
C ILE A 16 -0.65 -4.17 12.07
N PRO A 17 -1.43 -3.19 11.58
CA PRO A 17 -0.86 -2.02 10.90
C PRO A 17 0.13 -1.26 11.80
N VAL A 18 1.16 -0.71 11.21
CA VAL A 18 2.16 0.11 11.91
C VAL A 18 1.48 1.35 12.50
N LEU A 19 1.88 1.77 13.72
CA LEU A 19 1.34 2.93 14.41
C LEU A 19 -0.20 2.97 14.47
N TYR A 20 -0.83 1.79 14.59
CA TYR A 20 -2.29 1.66 14.50
C TYR A 20 -3.07 2.58 15.44
N ASN A 21 -2.70 2.60 16.73
CA ASN A 21 -3.38 3.41 17.73
C ASN A 21 -3.11 4.90 17.52
N GLU A 22 -1.89 5.26 17.17
CA GLU A 22 -1.46 6.64 16.92
C GLU A 22 -2.21 7.22 15.72
N ILE A 23 -2.39 6.44 14.67
CA ILE A 23 -3.17 6.84 13.49
C ILE A 23 -4.64 7.02 13.87
N LEU A 24 -5.26 6.09 14.61
CA LEU A 24 -6.63 6.26 15.08
C LEU A 24 -6.79 7.52 15.93
N ASP A 25 -5.81 7.79 16.79
CA ASP A 25 -5.80 9.01 17.62
C ASP A 25 -5.69 10.29 16.79
N CYS A 26 -4.87 10.31 15.74
CA CYS A 26 -4.77 11.46 14.83
C CYS A 26 -6.11 11.80 14.16
N PHE A 27 -6.90 10.80 13.82
CA PHE A 27 -8.16 10.97 13.09
C PHE A 27 -9.40 11.06 14.01
N LYS A 28 -9.28 10.90 15.32
CA LYS A 28 -10.42 10.82 16.26
C LYS A 28 -11.31 12.05 16.30
N GLU A 29 -10.77 13.22 15.98
CA GLU A 29 -11.54 14.48 15.98
C GLU A 29 -12.32 14.70 14.67
N ILE A 30 -12.09 13.90 13.65
CA ILE A 30 -12.87 13.94 12.42
C ILE A 30 -14.21 13.24 12.67
N LYS A 31 -15.30 14.01 12.72
CA LYS A 31 -16.63 13.49 13.07
C LYS A 31 -17.50 13.19 11.85
N THR A 32 -17.27 13.83 10.72
CA THR A 32 -18.03 13.66 9.47
C THR A 32 -17.16 13.92 8.25
N GLY A 33 -17.61 13.51 7.07
CA GLY A 33 -16.90 13.69 5.80
C GLY A 33 -16.06 12.48 5.44
N TYR A 34 -15.16 12.66 4.48
CA TYR A 34 -14.36 11.60 3.91
C TYR A 34 -12.92 11.62 4.44
N ILE A 35 -12.38 10.45 4.67
CA ILE A 35 -10.94 10.22 4.84
C ILE A 35 -10.49 9.40 3.64
N ILE A 36 -9.39 9.81 3.01
CA ILE A 36 -8.73 9.03 1.96
C ILE A 36 -7.66 8.16 2.61
N ASP A 37 -7.75 6.85 2.42
CA ASP A 37 -6.66 5.91 2.68
C ASP A 37 -5.97 5.61 1.35
N CYS A 38 -4.80 6.22 1.13
CA CYS A 38 -4.07 6.18 -0.14
C CYS A 38 -3.44 4.81 -0.43
N THR A 39 -3.28 3.99 0.60
CA THR A 39 -2.52 2.74 0.61
C THR A 39 -3.25 1.71 1.46
N THR A 40 -4.44 1.35 1.00
CA THR A 40 -5.40 0.57 1.81
C THR A 40 -4.86 -0.81 2.22
N GLY A 41 -4.07 -1.46 1.34
CA GLY A 41 -3.47 -2.76 1.62
C GLY A 41 -4.51 -3.79 2.10
N TYR A 42 -4.28 -4.34 3.29
CA TYR A 42 -5.25 -5.24 3.96
C TYR A 42 -6.38 -4.51 4.71
N ALA A 43 -6.56 -3.22 4.49
CA ALA A 43 -7.57 -2.36 5.14
C ALA A 43 -7.53 -2.38 6.69
N GLY A 44 -6.34 -2.49 7.25
CA GLY A 44 -6.21 -2.50 8.71
C GLY A 44 -6.55 -1.16 9.34
N HIS A 45 -5.94 -0.08 8.87
CA HIS A 45 -6.23 1.29 9.29
C HIS A 45 -7.67 1.68 8.93
N SER A 46 -8.08 1.44 7.67
CA SER A 46 -9.44 1.71 7.19
C SER A 46 -10.52 1.08 8.08
N SER A 47 -10.36 -0.19 8.45
CA SER A 47 -11.28 -0.89 9.36
C SER A 47 -11.32 -0.23 10.74
N GLY A 48 -10.16 0.18 11.27
CA GLY A 48 -10.07 0.88 12.55
C GLY A 48 -10.81 2.21 12.55
N LEU A 49 -10.57 3.04 11.53
CA LEU A 49 -11.22 4.35 11.37
C LEU A 49 -12.74 4.22 11.24
N LEU A 50 -13.25 3.25 10.48
CA LEU A 50 -14.68 2.99 10.32
C LEU A 50 -15.35 2.49 11.61
N ASN A 51 -14.64 1.69 12.41
CA ASN A 51 -15.13 1.24 13.72
C ASN A 51 -15.10 2.34 14.77
N GLN A 52 -14.11 3.23 14.73
CA GLN A 52 -13.97 4.34 15.67
C GLN A 52 -15.08 5.37 15.51
N ASN A 53 -15.54 5.62 14.27
CA ASN A 53 -16.54 6.64 14.00
C ASN A 53 -17.57 6.16 12.97
N SER A 54 -18.84 6.15 13.37
CA SER A 54 -19.94 5.68 12.50
C SER A 54 -20.36 6.67 11.41
N SER A 55 -19.96 7.92 11.49
CA SER A 55 -20.36 9.00 10.56
C SER A 55 -19.28 9.38 9.53
N VAL A 56 -18.10 8.79 9.64
CA VAL A 56 -17.02 8.98 8.67
C VAL A 56 -17.20 8.02 7.50
N GLN A 57 -16.86 8.50 6.31
CA GLN A 57 -16.79 7.71 5.09
C GLN A 57 -15.32 7.59 4.64
N LEU A 58 -14.98 6.52 3.95
CA LEU A 58 -13.62 6.30 3.45
C LEU A 58 -13.59 6.17 1.93
N ILE A 59 -12.54 6.72 1.35
CA ILE A 59 -12.09 6.39 0.01
C ILE A 59 -10.84 5.53 0.18
N CYS A 60 -10.98 4.24 -0.13
CA CYS A 60 -9.95 3.23 0.01
C CYS A 60 -9.23 3.05 -1.33
N ASN A 61 -8.01 3.55 -1.44
CA ASN A 61 -7.22 3.48 -2.65
C ASN A 61 -6.07 2.47 -2.52
N ASP A 62 -5.85 1.74 -3.57
CA ASP A 62 -4.62 0.96 -3.76
C ASP A 62 -4.36 0.79 -5.26
N GLN A 63 -3.10 0.60 -5.65
CA GLN A 63 -2.75 0.25 -7.02
C GLN A 63 -2.67 -1.27 -7.24
N ASP A 64 -2.68 -2.05 -6.17
CA ASP A 64 -2.63 -3.51 -6.18
C ASP A 64 -4.05 -4.09 -6.17
N ASP A 65 -4.40 -4.85 -7.22
CA ASP A 65 -5.71 -5.50 -7.34
C ASP A 65 -5.98 -6.48 -6.19
N GLU A 66 -4.97 -7.22 -5.75
CA GLU A 66 -5.13 -8.19 -4.67
C GLU A 66 -5.42 -7.50 -3.33
N ALA A 67 -4.77 -6.37 -3.07
CA ALA A 67 -5.04 -5.54 -1.89
C ALA A 67 -6.48 -5.04 -1.89
N LEU A 68 -6.97 -4.52 -3.03
CA LEU A 68 -8.36 -4.06 -3.16
C LEU A 68 -9.38 -5.19 -3.00
N GLU A 69 -9.14 -6.35 -3.58
CA GLU A 69 -10.04 -7.49 -3.41
C GLU A 69 -10.10 -7.99 -1.98
N PHE A 70 -8.97 -7.98 -1.27
CA PHE A 70 -8.93 -8.32 0.15
C PHE A 70 -9.69 -7.28 0.99
N SER A 71 -9.41 -5.99 0.76
CA SER A 71 -10.02 -4.90 1.51
C SER A 71 -11.55 -4.82 1.29
N LYS A 72 -12.05 -5.08 0.10
CA LYS A 72 -13.49 -5.19 -0.18
C LYS A 72 -14.16 -6.28 0.69
N LYS A 73 -13.53 -7.44 0.80
CA LYS A 73 -14.04 -8.55 1.64
C LYS A 73 -14.02 -8.17 3.12
N ARG A 74 -12.92 -7.56 3.58
CA ARG A 74 -12.75 -7.16 4.98
C ARG A 74 -13.71 -6.05 5.40
N LEU A 75 -13.96 -5.09 4.51
CA LEU A 75 -14.81 -3.93 4.79
C LEU A 75 -16.27 -4.13 4.37
N LYS A 76 -16.70 -5.36 4.08
CA LYS A 76 -18.06 -5.67 3.62
C LYS A 76 -19.16 -5.12 4.54
N ASP A 77 -18.97 -5.18 5.85
CA ASP A 77 -19.94 -4.65 6.83
C ASP A 77 -20.05 -3.11 6.78
N PHE A 78 -19.13 -2.45 6.11
CA PHE A 78 -19.04 -1.00 5.95
C PHE A 78 -19.32 -0.53 4.52
N GLU A 79 -19.84 -1.37 3.62
CA GLU A 79 -19.97 -1.10 2.19
C GLU A 79 -20.65 0.24 1.85
N LYS A 80 -21.62 0.69 2.68
CA LYS A 80 -22.32 1.97 2.52
C LYS A 80 -21.49 3.21 2.86
N ARG A 81 -20.31 3.01 3.46
CA ARG A 81 -19.41 4.07 3.92
C ARG A 81 -18.03 4.00 3.28
N VAL A 82 -17.85 3.12 2.32
CA VAL A 82 -16.54 2.91 1.67
C VAL A 82 -16.70 3.00 0.16
N GLU A 83 -15.88 3.83 -0.45
CA GLU A 83 -15.66 3.88 -1.88
C GLU A 83 -14.27 3.33 -2.20
N PHE A 84 -14.18 2.40 -3.15
CA PHE A 84 -12.90 1.81 -3.56
C PHE A 84 -12.41 2.47 -4.84
N ASN A 85 -11.15 2.86 -4.86
CA ASN A 85 -10.47 3.39 -6.03
C ASN A 85 -9.23 2.55 -6.35
N LYS A 86 -9.04 2.21 -7.62
CA LYS A 86 -7.81 1.61 -8.10
C LYS A 86 -6.95 2.66 -8.78
N GLY A 87 -5.74 2.86 -8.29
CA GLY A 87 -4.80 3.77 -8.92
C GLY A 87 -3.63 4.16 -8.03
N ASN A 88 -2.70 4.88 -8.64
CA ASN A 88 -1.66 5.58 -7.87
C ASN A 88 -2.33 6.69 -7.06
N PHE A 89 -1.82 6.95 -5.86
CA PHE A 89 -2.35 8.01 -5.00
C PHE A 89 -1.98 9.43 -5.48
N GLU A 90 -1.11 9.57 -6.46
CA GLU A 90 -0.72 10.86 -7.04
C GLU A 90 -1.93 11.66 -7.55
N ASP A 91 -2.88 10.98 -8.20
CA ASP A 91 -4.05 11.62 -8.81
C ASP A 91 -5.31 11.57 -7.92
N ILE A 92 -5.26 10.90 -6.76
CA ILE A 92 -6.47 10.61 -5.99
C ILE A 92 -7.16 11.87 -5.49
N ILE A 93 -6.40 12.86 -5.02
CA ILE A 93 -6.96 14.10 -4.48
C ILE A 93 -7.72 14.85 -5.57
N LYS A 94 -7.16 14.94 -6.77
CA LYS A 94 -7.79 15.57 -7.92
C LYS A 94 -9.06 14.85 -8.34
N LYS A 95 -9.06 13.52 -8.30
CA LYS A 95 -10.21 12.70 -8.65
C LYS A 95 -11.40 12.92 -7.70
N PHE A 96 -11.13 13.22 -6.44
CA PHE A 96 -12.13 13.40 -5.38
C PHE A 96 -12.19 14.84 -4.85
N GLU A 97 -11.81 15.83 -5.66
CA GLU A 97 -11.75 17.24 -5.24
C GLU A 97 -13.09 17.82 -4.79
N ASP A 98 -14.21 17.31 -5.33
CA ASP A 98 -15.57 17.74 -4.96
C ASP A 98 -16.08 17.10 -3.65
N TYR A 99 -15.36 16.14 -3.09
CA TYR A 99 -15.74 15.47 -1.84
C TYR A 99 -15.31 16.28 -0.62
N PRO A 100 -16.09 16.29 0.47
CA PRO A 100 -15.69 16.97 1.71
C PRO A 100 -14.59 16.18 2.44
N ILE A 101 -13.39 16.14 1.87
CA ILE A 101 -12.23 15.45 2.44
C ILE A 101 -11.80 16.13 3.74
N ARG A 102 -11.63 15.37 4.79
CA ARG A 102 -11.25 15.80 6.14
C ARG A 102 -9.91 15.26 6.61
N GLY A 103 -9.42 14.23 5.96
CA GLY A 103 -8.13 13.64 6.29
C GLY A 103 -7.62 12.77 5.16
N ILE A 104 -6.30 12.61 5.13
CA ILE A 104 -5.59 11.76 4.17
C ILE A 104 -4.59 10.93 4.96
N LEU A 105 -4.62 9.63 4.74
CA LEU A 105 -3.68 8.65 5.27
C LEU A 105 -2.87 8.07 4.12
N ALA A 106 -1.55 8.03 4.27
CA ALA A 106 -0.66 7.35 3.34
C ALA A 106 0.42 6.58 4.13
N ASP A 107 0.30 5.27 4.14
CA ASP A 107 1.34 4.36 4.67
C ASP A 107 2.23 3.93 3.50
N ILE A 108 3.30 4.71 3.27
CA ILE A 108 4.12 4.60 2.07
C ILE A 108 5.18 3.51 2.26
N GLY A 109 5.04 2.43 1.49
CA GLY A 109 5.97 1.29 1.53
C GLY A 109 5.40 0.07 0.84
N VAL A 110 6.08 -1.07 1.01
CA VAL A 110 5.59 -2.37 0.55
C VAL A 110 4.64 -2.97 1.59
N SER A 111 3.56 -3.59 1.13
CA SER A 111 2.61 -4.25 2.03
C SER A 111 3.13 -5.63 2.47
N SER A 112 2.65 -6.10 3.62
CA SER A 112 2.93 -7.47 4.07
C SER A 112 2.51 -8.51 3.04
N LEU A 113 1.38 -8.30 2.33
CA LEU A 113 0.95 -9.16 1.24
C LEU A 113 2.02 -9.30 0.14
N GLN A 114 2.65 -8.21 -0.24
CA GLN A 114 3.69 -8.20 -1.26
C GLN A 114 4.98 -8.89 -0.77
N LEU A 115 5.32 -8.76 0.50
CA LEU A 115 6.48 -9.43 1.11
C LEU A 115 6.26 -10.93 1.31
N ASP A 116 5.05 -11.34 1.71
CA ASP A 116 4.72 -12.74 2.01
C ASP A 116 4.57 -13.59 0.75
N LYS A 117 4.18 -12.99 -0.37
CA LYS A 117 4.03 -13.67 -1.66
C LYS A 117 5.35 -13.69 -2.43
N LEU A 118 6.00 -14.84 -2.44
CA LEU A 118 7.31 -15.02 -3.09
C LEU A 118 7.29 -14.79 -4.61
N ASP A 119 6.16 -14.99 -5.27
CA ASP A 119 5.97 -14.74 -6.70
C ASP A 119 5.93 -13.24 -7.06
N ARG A 120 5.69 -12.36 -6.06
CA ARG A 120 5.68 -10.90 -6.24
C ARG A 120 7.07 -10.27 -6.34
N GLY A 121 8.13 -10.95 -5.96
CA GLY A 121 9.51 -10.49 -6.12
C GLY A 121 10.04 -9.51 -5.06
N PHE A 122 9.27 -9.19 -4.02
CA PHE A 122 9.68 -8.23 -2.98
C PHE A 122 10.51 -8.87 -1.85
N SER A 123 10.47 -10.20 -1.71
CA SER A 123 11.21 -10.91 -0.68
C SER A 123 12.58 -11.36 -1.20
N PHE A 124 13.60 -11.35 -0.33
CA PHE A 124 14.91 -11.96 -0.62
C PHE A 124 14.83 -13.46 -0.93
N ASN A 125 13.75 -14.13 -0.52
CA ASN A 125 13.50 -15.53 -0.82
C ASN A 125 12.77 -15.76 -2.15
N SER A 126 12.40 -14.69 -2.85
CA SER A 126 11.73 -14.77 -4.15
C SER A 126 12.67 -15.31 -5.21
N LYS A 127 12.15 -16.15 -6.09
CA LYS A 127 12.87 -16.62 -7.28
C LYS A 127 12.66 -15.71 -8.50
N ASN A 128 11.62 -14.90 -8.45
CA ASN A 128 11.25 -13.95 -9.49
C ASN A 128 11.67 -12.55 -9.05
N LEU A 129 11.99 -11.69 -10.00
CA LEU A 129 12.32 -10.30 -9.80
C LEU A 129 11.25 -9.42 -10.47
N ASP A 130 10.00 -9.51 -10.01
CA ASP A 130 8.88 -8.73 -10.53
C ASP A 130 8.84 -7.33 -9.88
N MET A 131 8.57 -7.25 -8.60
CA MET A 131 8.49 -6.05 -7.76
C MET A 131 7.47 -4.99 -8.21
N ARG A 132 6.49 -5.35 -9.08
CA ARG A 132 5.41 -4.44 -9.45
C ARG A 132 4.32 -4.45 -8.36
N MET A 133 3.98 -3.30 -7.82
CA MET A 133 2.80 -3.16 -6.98
C MET A 133 1.52 -3.32 -7.83
N ASN A 134 1.47 -2.64 -8.97
CA ASN A 134 0.43 -2.86 -9.97
C ASN A 134 0.94 -3.83 -11.04
N GLN A 135 0.52 -5.09 -10.97
CA GLN A 135 0.95 -6.15 -11.90
C GLN A 135 0.48 -5.93 -13.35
N ASN A 136 -0.40 -4.96 -13.60
CA ASN A 136 -0.79 -4.59 -14.97
C ASN A 136 0.19 -3.61 -15.64
N GLN A 137 1.19 -3.10 -14.92
CA GLN A 137 2.27 -2.31 -15.52
C GLN A 137 3.18 -3.21 -16.36
N ILE A 138 3.77 -2.63 -17.41
CA ILE A 138 4.67 -3.37 -18.32
C ILE A 138 6.05 -3.54 -17.68
N LEU A 139 6.56 -2.47 -17.03
CA LEU A 139 7.91 -2.44 -16.48
C LEU A 139 7.96 -3.18 -15.14
N ASP A 140 8.78 -4.21 -15.06
CA ASP A 140 9.14 -4.95 -13.85
C ASP A 140 10.61 -4.78 -13.49
N ALA A 141 11.01 -5.21 -12.31
CA ALA A 141 12.40 -5.09 -11.86
C ALA A 141 13.35 -6.00 -12.66
N SER A 142 12.87 -7.12 -13.18
CA SER A 142 13.66 -8.00 -14.04
C SER A 142 14.05 -7.29 -15.35
N THR A 143 13.10 -6.60 -15.96
CA THR A 143 13.35 -5.79 -17.15
C THR A 143 14.37 -4.68 -16.86
N VAL A 144 14.23 -3.97 -15.75
CA VAL A 144 15.16 -2.92 -15.34
C VAL A 144 16.59 -3.47 -15.22
N VAL A 145 16.76 -4.57 -14.48
CA VAL A 145 18.09 -5.16 -14.22
C VAL A 145 18.74 -5.71 -15.47
N ASN A 146 17.96 -6.30 -16.40
CA ASN A 146 18.50 -6.97 -17.59
C ASN A 146 18.62 -6.09 -18.82
N SER A 147 17.94 -4.93 -18.89
CA SER A 147 17.89 -4.11 -20.10
C SER A 147 18.43 -2.69 -19.95
N TYR A 148 18.53 -2.18 -18.72
CA TYR A 148 19.03 -0.82 -18.50
C TYR A 148 20.54 -0.75 -18.63
N SER A 149 21.04 0.38 -19.15
CA SER A 149 22.47 0.66 -19.20
C SER A 149 23.08 0.83 -17.80
N GLN A 150 24.38 0.67 -17.71
CA GLN A 150 25.08 0.88 -16.43
C GLN A 150 24.78 2.26 -15.82
N VAL A 151 24.73 3.32 -16.64
CA VAL A 151 24.46 4.69 -16.16
C VAL A 151 23.04 4.82 -15.60
N GLU A 152 22.05 4.20 -16.23
CA GLU A 152 20.66 4.20 -15.72
C GLU A 152 20.56 3.45 -14.39
N LEU A 153 21.21 2.29 -14.28
CA LEU A 153 21.28 1.53 -13.02
C LEU A 153 22.01 2.31 -11.91
N GLU A 154 23.12 2.99 -12.24
CA GLU A 154 23.84 3.85 -11.30
C GLU A 154 22.93 4.95 -10.75
N ASN A 155 22.12 5.58 -11.60
CA ASN A 155 21.17 6.62 -11.18
C ASN A 155 20.10 6.04 -10.24
N ILE A 156 19.50 4.89 -10.58
CA ILE A 156 18.50 4.23 -9.75
C ILE A 156 19.07 3.90 -8.36
N PHE A 157 20.23 3.26 -8.31
CA PHE A 157 20.84 2.86 -7.04
C PHE A 157 21.30 4.04 -6.19
N LYS A 158 21.72 5.14 -6.83
CA LYS A 158 22.12 6.36 -6.13
C LYS A 158 20.92 7.14 -5.59
N GLU A 159 19.94 7.44 -6.46
CA GLU A 159 18.86 8.38 -6.14
C GLU A 159 17.74 7.71 -5.31
N TYR A 160 17.44 6.43 -5.56
CA TYR A 160 16.36 5.70 -4.88
C TYR A 160 16.85 4.65 -3.88
N GLY A 161 18.03 4.08 -4.12
CA GLY A 161 18.59 3.04 -3.25
C GLY A 161 19.53 3.58 -2.17
N GLU A 162 19.95 4.85 -2.25
CA GLU A 162 20.94 5.48 -1.34
C GLU A 162 22.24 4.65 -1.20
N ILE A 163 22.56 3.85 -2.22
CA ILE A 163 23.71 2.93 -2.19
C ILE A 163 24.99 3.71 -2.42
N ARG A 164 25.90 3.70 -1.45
CA ARG A 164 27.19 4.42 -1.59
C ARG A 164 28.05 3.91 -2.73
N GLU A 165 28.09 2.59 -2.94
CA GLU A 165 28.87 1.94 -4.01
C GLU A 165 28.06 1.68 -5.29
N TYR A 166 27.09 2.55 -5.61
CA TYR A 166 26.17 2.39 -6.72
C TYR A 166 26.82 2.07 -8.06
N LYS A 167 27.97 2.67 -8.36
CA LYS A 167 28.75 2.41 -9.60
C LYS A 167 29.24 0.97 -9.67
N LYS A 168 29.78 0.46 -8.55
CA LYS A 168 30.28 -0.91 -8.48
C LYS A 168 29.13 -1.92 -8.60
N VAL A 169 28.01 -1.66 -7.93
CA VAL A 169 26.83 -2.52 -8.03
C VAL A 169 26.30 -2.56 -9.46
N ALA A 170 26.11 -1.41 -10.10
CA ALA A 170 25.65 -1.34 -11.50
C ALA A 170 26.61 -2.04 -12.47
N SER A 171 27.92 -1.83 -12.31
CA SER A 171 28.94 -2.49 -13.12
C SER A 171 28.92 -4.02 -13.00
N LEU A 172 28.75 -4.54 -11.77
CA LEU A 172 28.65 -5.99 -11.53
C LEU A 172 27.41 -6.60 -12.17
N ILE A 173 26.27 -5.88 -12.17
CA ILE A 173 25.04 -6.36 -12.81
C ILE A 173 25.21 -6.45 -14.32
N VAL A 174 25.78 -5.42 -14.95
CA VAL A 174 25.94 -5.38 -16.42
C VAL A 174 26.97 -6.39 -16.92
N GLN A 175 27.92 -6.81 -16.07
CA GLN A 175 28.97 -7.79 -16.42
C GLN A 175 28.52 -9.26 -16.32
N ASN A 176 27.40 -9.55 -15.66
CA ASN A 176 26.87 -10.89 -15.44
C ASN A 176 25.55 -11.13 -16.16
#